data_ca9f649152faa88f9ccfe231d4d3ebaf
#
_entry.id   ca9f649152faa88f9ccfe231d4d3ebaf
#
_cell.length_a   1.000
_cell.length_b   1.000
_cell.length_c   1.000
_cell.angle_alpha   90.00
_cell.angle_beta   90.00
_cell.angle_gamma   90.00
#
_symmetry.space_group_name_H-M   'P 1'
#
loop_
_entity.id
_entity.type
_entity.pdbx_description
1 polymer ?
#
loop_
_entity_poly.entity_id
_entity_poly.type
_entity_poly.pdbx_seq_one_letter_code
_entity_poly.pdbx_strand_id
1 'polypeptide(L)'
;AGPRLGNVVIDAEKLTKSFDDKVLFENLDFHIPAGAVVGITGPNGAGKTTLFKMLASAAGQKIELPDGTMGTEIPDSGNIKIGETVKLVYVDQMRSKLDPNKTIYETLSGGSDLVKLGATDEKGRPLNGAVREINAHAYCSWFNFNSAEQNKKISVLSGGEKNRLNMGLMFKEAGNVLLLDEPTNDLDISTTRSLEEAINSFAGVVLVISHDRYFLDRICTHILAFENNSEVKW
;
A
#
# COMPACT_ATOMS: atom_id res chain seq x y z
N ALA A 1 -10.03 -3.26 -25.22
CA ALA A 1 -8.93 -3.68 -24.35
C ALA A 1 -8.37 -2.41 -23.74
N GLY A 2 -8.50 -2.22 -22.42
CA GLY A 2 -7.86 -1.12 -21.70
C GLY A 2 -6.34 -1.29 -21.66
N PRO A 3 -5.58 -0.23 -21.36
CA PRO A 3 -4.14 -0.34 -21.23
C PRO A 3 -3.82 -1.34 -20.12
N ARG A 4 -3.13 -2.42 -20.48
CA ARG A 4 -2.56 -3.37 -19.52
C ARG A 4 -1.41 -2.69 -18.81
N LEU A 5 -1.21 -2.96 -17.51
CA LEU A 5 0.08 -2.71 -16.89
C LEU A 5 1.15 -3.32 -17.78
N GLY A 6 2.16 -2.53 -18.16
CA GLY A 6 3.32 -3.06 -18.87
C GLY A 6 3.97 -4.18 -18.07
N ASN A 7 4.86 -4.95 -18.68
CA ASN A 7 5.57 -6.04 -17.99
C ASN A 7 6.35 -5.55 -16.76
N VAL A 8 6.74 -4.29 -16.72
CA VAL A 8 7.40 -3.61 -15.60
C VAL A 8 6.52 -2.46 -15.12
N VAL A 9 6.18 -2.48 -13.85
CA VAL A 9 5.31 -1.47 -13.20
C VAL A 9 6.16 -0.36 -12.59
N ILE A 10 7.24 -0.72 -11.91
CA ILE A 10 8.23 0.18 -11.35
C ILE A 10 9.60 -0.33 -11.74
N ASP A 11 10.45 0.55 -12.24
CA ASP A 11 11.82 0.26 -12.62
C ASP A 11 12.76 1.26 -11.93
N ALA A 12 13.72 0.75 -11.17
CA ALA A 12 14.71 1.52 -10.45
C ALA A 12 16.10 1.17 -10.95
N GLU A 13 16.83 2.16 -11.41
CA GLU A 13 18.15 2.01 -11.98
C GLU A 13 19.17 2.86 -11.19
N LYS A 14 20.17 2.19 -10.64
CA LYS A 14 21.33 2.79 -9.95
C LYS A 14 20.95 3.83 -8.90
N LEU A 15 19.90 3.54 -8.13
CA LEU A 15 19.45 4.43 -7.08
C LEU A 15 20.50 4.53 -5.98
N THR A 16 20.87 5.75 -5.64
CA THR A 16 21.71 6.06 -4.49
C THR A 16 21.01 7.09 -3.61
N LYS A 17 21.02 6.86 -2.32
CA LYS A 17 20.50 7.79 -1.33
C LYS A 17 21.33 7.78 -0.07
N SER A 18 21.67 8.97 0.42
CA SER A 18 22.34 9.20 1.69
C SER A 18 21.68 10.35 2.44
N PHE A 19 21.85 10.35 3.75
CA PHE A 19 21.54 11.48 4.61
C PHE A 19 22.79 11.80 5.43
N ASP A 20 23.27 13.03 5.31
CA ASP A 20 24.54 13.47 5.88
C ASP A 20 25.67 12.49 5.52
N ASP A 21 26.35 11.91 6.51
CA ASP A 21 27.45 10.96 6.33
C ASP A 21 26.97 9.48 6.22
N LYS A 22 25.67 9.23 6.28
CA LYS A 22 25.12 7.86 6.23
C LYS A 22 24.58 7.52 4.85
N VAL A 23 25.25 6.58 4.17
CA VAL A 23 24.72 5.96 2.95
C VAL A 23 23.64 4.95 3.32
N LEU A 24 22.42 5.13 2.80
CA LEU A 24 21.31 4.19 2.97
C LEU A 24 21.41 3.02 1.99
N PHE A 25 21.58 3.34 0.71
CA PHE A 25 21.85 2.37 -0.36
C PHE A 25 22.56 3.06 -1.52
N GLU A 26 23.33 2.29 -2.26
CA GLU A 26 24.11 2.74 -3.40
C GLU A 26 23.95 1.80 -4.58
N ASN A 27 23.77 2.37 -5.79
CA ASN A 27 23.61 1.64 -7.04
C ASN A 27 22.52 0.55 -7.00
N LEU A 28 21.42 0.82 -6.34
CA LEU A 28 20.32 -0.12 -6.21
C LEU A 28 19.54 -0.25 -7.51
N ASP A 29 19.49 -1.47 -8.03
CA ASP A 29 18.70 -1.85 -9.21
C ASP A 29 17.59 -2.83 -8.81
N PHE A 30 16.37 -2.57 -9.22
CA PHE A 30 15.26 -3.52 -9.14
C PHE A 30 14.16 -3.16 -10.14
N HIS A 31 13.39 -4.17 -10.53
CA HIS A 31 12.20 -3.97 -11.35
C HIS A 31 11.03 -4.77 -10.78
N ILE A 32 9.87 -4.14 -10.69
CA ILE A 32 8.68 -4.73 -10.12
C ILE A 32 7.71 -5.08 -11.22
N PRO A 33 7.47 -6.40 -11.45
CA PRO A 33 6.54 -6.85 -12.46
C PRO A 33 5.08 -6.68 -12.03
N ALA A 34 4.17 -6.72 -12.99
CA ALA A 34 2.74 -6.73 -12.72
C ALA A 34 2.33 -7.93 -11.86
N GLY A 35 1.46 -7.68 -10.89
CA GLY A 35 0.94 -8.71 -9.97
C GLY A 35 1.90 -9.14 -8.86
N ALA A 36 3.07 -8.52 -8.74
CA ALA A 36 4.02 -8.84 -7.68
C ALA A 36 3.53 -8.36 -6.30
N VAL A 37 3.84 -9.15 -5.27
CA VAL A 37 3.79 -8.75 -3.88
C VAL A 37 5.23 -8.76 -3.35
N VAL A 38 5.77 -7.58 -3.08
CA VAL A 38 7.17 -7.39 -2.72
C VAL A 38 7.30 -7.10 -1.23
N GLY A 39 7.94 -7.99 -0.50
CA GLY A 39 8.31 -7.77 0.89
C GLY A 39 9.63 -7.00 0.98
N ILE A 40 9.67 -5.97 1.81
CA ILE A 40 10.87 -5.18 2.07
C ILE A 40 11.31 -5.44 3.50
N THR A 41 12.51 -5.99 3.66
CA THR A 41 13.06 -6.39 4.95
C THR A 41 14.38 -5.66 5.23
N GLY A 42 14.76 -5.62 6.49
CA GLY A 42 16.03 -5.06 6.90
C GLY A 42 15.94 -4.30 8.23
N PRO A 43 17.08 -3.88 8.78
CA PRO A 43 17.13 -3.18 10.06
C PRO A 43 16.44 -1.82 10.00
N ASN A 44 16.05 -1.31 11.17
CA ASN A 44 15.52 0.04 11.30
C ASN A 44 16.59 1.06 10.87
N GLY A 45 16.15 2.10 10.15
CA GLY A 45 17.05 3.13 9.65
C GLY A 45 17.91 2.70 8.45
N ALA A 46 17.60 1.57 7.79
CA ALA A 46 18.29 1.12 6.58
C ALA A 46 17.84 1.86 5.31
N GLY A 47 16.76 2.63 5.37
CA GLY A 47 16.25 3.40 4.24
C GLY A 47 14.98 2.84 3.59
N LYS A 48 14.32 1.86 4.21
CA LYS A 48 13.09 1.24 3.66
C LYS A 48 11.96 2.27 3.46
N THR A 49 11.63 3.02 4.50
CA THR A 49 10.61 4.09 4.42
C THR A 49 11.04 5.21 3.47
N THR A 50 12.33 5.53 3.42
CA THR A 50 12.87 6.50 2.45
C THR A 50 12.65 6.04 1.01
N LEU A 51 12.87 4.74 0.72
CA LEU A 51 12.57 4.17 -0.58
C LEU A 51 11.09 4.34 -0.93
N PHE A 52 10.16 4.05 0.00
CA PHE A 52 8.73 4.25 -0.22
C PHE A 52 8.38 5.71 -0.53
N LYS A 53 8.96 6.63 0.21
CA LYS A 53 8.79 8.07 -0.04
C LYS A 53 9.30 8.49 -1.41
N MET A 54 10.42 7.92 -1.86
CA MET A 54 10.96 8.17 -3.19
C MET A 54 10.06 7.61 -4.30
N LEU A 55 9.52 6.39 -4.12
CA LEU A 55 8.57 5.80 -5.08
C LEU A 55 7.28 6.61 -5.16
N ALA A 56 6.73 7.03 -4.02
CA ALA A 56 5.54 7.88 -3.97
C ALA A 56 5.78 9.23 -4.68
N SER A 57 6.94 9.85 -4.43
CA SER A 57 7.33 11.09 -5.07
C SER A 57 7.52 10.95 -6.58
N ALA A 58 8.13 9.85 -7.04
CA ALA A 58 8.27 9.53 -8.46
C ALA A 58 6.91 9.32 -9.14
N ALA A 59 5.89 8.87 -8.40
CA ALA A 59 4.52 8.76 -8.87
C ALA A 59 3.72 10.08 -8.78
N GLY A 60 4.38 11.20 -8.45
CA GLY A 60 3.78 12.53 -8.40
C GLY A 60 3.08 12.88 -7.09
N GLN A 61 3.25 12.07 -6.04
CA GLN A 61 2.67 12.37 -4.73
C GLN A 61 3.58 13.28 -3.91
N LYS A 62 2.98 14.18 -3.15
CA LYS A 62 3.68 14.90 -2.08
C LYS A 62 3.60 14.09 -0.79
N ILE A 63 4.71 14.02 -0.10
CA ILE A 63 4.87 13.28 1.15
C ILE A 63 5.22 14.23 2.29
N GLU A 64 4.96 13.80 3.52
CA GLU A 64 5.43 14.52 4.70
C GLU A 64 6.93 14.29 4.89
N LEU A 65 7.68 15.38 4.90
CA LEU A 65 9.12 15.40 5.16
C LEU A 65 9.40 15.42 6.67
N PRO A 66 10.66 15.13 7.10
CA PRO A 66 11.01 15.11 8.53
C PRO A 66 10.75 16.41 9.29
N ASP A 67 10.71 17.53 8.59
CA ASP A 67 10.39 18.86 9.16
C ASP A 67 8.88 19.15 9.25
N GLY A 68 8.03 18.17 8.88
CA GLY A 68 6.57 18.30 8.87
C GLY A 68 5.99 19.04 7.66
N THR A 69 6.82 19.45 6.71
CA THR A 69 6.34 20.07 5.46
C THR A 69 5.98 19.03 4.42
N MET A 70 5.10 19.39 3.48
CA MET A 70 4.76 18.53 2.34
C MET A 70 5.73 18.80 1.19
N GLY A 71 6.43 17.77 0.75
CA GLY A 71 7.43 17.88 -0.30
C GLY A 71 7.59 16.60 -1.11
N THR A 72 8.76 16.45 -1.71
CA THR A 72 9.15 15.26 -2.47
C THR A 72 10.48 14.72 -1.95
N GLU A 73 10.59 13.39 -1.89
CA GLU A 73 11.85 12.70 -1.63
C GLU A 73 12.42 12.19 -2.95
N ILE A 74 13.61 12.64 -3.28
CA ILE A 74 14.29 12.27 -4.52
C ILE A 74 15.59 11.51 -4.24
N PRO A 75 16.03 10.61 -5.14
CA PRO A 75 17.36 10.01 -5.03
C PRO A 75 18.46 11.03 -5.22
N ASP A 76 19.64 10.77 -4.65
CA ASP A 76 20.83 11.59 -4.90
C ASP A 76 21.37 11.34 -6.32
N SER A 77 21.25 10.10 -6.79
CA SER A 77 21.52 9.70 -8.18
C SER A 77 20.68 8.48 -8.56
N GLY A 78 20.67 8.16 -9.84
CA GLY A 78 19.87 7.10 -10.41
C GLY A 78 18.52 7.57 -10.88
N ASN A 79 17.67 6.64 -11.31
CA ASN A 79 16.37 6.94 -11.90
C ASN A 79 15.28 5.96 -11.45
N ILE A 80 14.07 6.49 -11.26
CA ILE A 80 12.87 5.69 -11.01
C ILE A 80 11.90 5.95 -12.16
N LYS A 81 11.56 4.88 -12.87
CA LYS A 81 10.51 4.90 -13.90
C LYS A 81 9.24 4.28 -13.33
N ILE A 82 8.16 5.03 -13.38
CA ILE A 82 6.81 4.57 -13.00
C ILE A 82 6.02 4.37 -14.29
N GLY A 83 5.35 3.22 -14.46
CA GLY A 83 4.53 2.95 -15.63
C GLY A 83 3.40 3.99 -15.76
N GLU A 84 3.08 4.38 -17.00
CA GLU A 84 2.08 5.44 -17.29
C GLU A 84 0.68 5.14 -16.72
N THR A 85 0.34 3.87 -16.56
CA THR A 85 -0.96 3.44 -16.02
C THR A 85 -0.92 3.19 -14.51
N VAL A 86 0.22 3.44 -13.86
CA VAL A 86 0.37 3.24 -12.43
C VAL A 86 -0.35 4.34 -11.65
N LYS A 87 -1.23 3.92 -10.76
CA LYS A 87 -1.83 4.74 -9.71
C LYS A 87 -1.35 4.20 -8.37
N LEU A 88 -0.28 4.80 -7.86
CA LEU A 88 0.35 4.41 -6.61
C LEU A 88 -0.36 5.07 -5.43
N VAL A 89 -0.56 4.33 -4.35
CA VAL A 89 -1.07 4.84 -3.08
C VAL A 89 -0.12 4.44 -1.96
N TYR A 90 0.38 5.43 -1.23
CA TYR A 90 1.19 5.26 -0.03
C TYR A 90 0.35 5.50 1.22
N VAL A 91 0.25 4.50 2.07
CA VAL A 91 -0.76 4.43 3.13
C VAL A 91 -0.43 5.25 4.36
N ASP A 92 0.82 5.58 4.61
CA ASP A 92 1.21 6.41 5.76
C ASP A 92 0.48 7.78 5.79
N GLN A 93 -0.03 8.23 4.64
CA GLN A 93 -0.74 9.50 4.48
C GLN A 93 -2.27 9.40 4.47
N MET A 94 -2.83 8.18 4.42
CA MET A 94 -4.27 7.98 4.36
C MET A 94 -4.90 7.83 5.76
N ARG A 95 -4.65 8.77 6.65
CA ARG A 95 -5.54 8.97 7.80
C ARG A 95 -6.81 9.63 7.29
N SER A 96 -7.70 8.83 6.72
CA SER A 96 -9.02 9.31 6.29
C SER A 96 -9.68 9.97 7.49
N LYS A 97 -10.17 11.19 7.30
CA LYS A 97 -11.03 11.84 8.29
C LYS A 97 -12.35 11.05 8.32
N LEU A 98 -12.42 10.10 9.25
CA LEU A 98 -13.62 9.30 9.45
C LEU A 98 -14.75 10.19 9.97
N ASP A 99 -15.91 10.12 9.32
CA ASP A 99 -17.12 10.80 9.80
C ASP A 99 -17.72 10.00 10.98
N PRO A 100 -17.71 10.54 12.20
CA PRO A 100 -18.15 9.82 13.39
C PRO A 100 -19.64 9.42 13.36
N ASN A 101 -20.45 10.06 12.52
CA ASN A 101 -21.90 9.83 12.43
C ASN A 101 -22.27 8.69 11.47
N LYS A 102 -21.36 8.34 10.55
CA LYS A 102 -21.57 7.21 9.62
C LYS A 102 -21.37 5.86 10.30
N THR A 103 -22.02 4.85 9.76
CA THR A 103 -21.76 3.45 10.12
C THR A 103 -20.53 2.90 9.39
N ILE A 104 -20.03 1.74 9.85
CA ILE A 104 -18.99 0.99 9.14
C ILE A 104 -19.45 0.69 7.71
N TYR A 105 -20.68 0.17 7.55
CA TYR A 105 -21.24 -0.15 6.25
C TYR A 105 -21.29 1.08 5.32
N GLU A 106 -21.87 2.19 5.76
CA GLU A 106 -21.96 3.42 4.96
C GLU A 106 -20.57 3.94 4.56
N THR A 107 -19.58 3.80 5.42
CA THR A 107 -18.22 4.25 5.16
C THR A 107 -17.53 3.38 4.12
N LEU A 108 -17.57 2.06 4.27
CA LEU A 108 -16.94 1.13 3.35
C LEU A 108 -17.71 1.01 2.02
N SER A 109 -19.03 1.00 2.05
CA SER A 109 -19.85 0.90 0.83
C SER A 109 -19.85 2.21 0.02
N GLY A 110 -19.73 3.36 0.71
CA GLY A 110 -19.94 4.67 0.09
C GLY A 110 -21.38 4.87 -0.38
N GLY A 111 -22.34 4.13 0.18
CA GLY A 111 -23.76 4.17 -0.17
C GLY A 111 -24.13 3.31 -1.37
N SER A 112 -23.27 2.41 -1.81
CA SER A 112 -23.52 1.45 -2.90
C SER A 112 -23.56 0.04 -2.36
N ASP A 113 -24.42 -0.82 -2.90
CA ASP A 113 -24.48 -2.25 -2.56
C ASP A 113 -23.26 -3.03 -3.10
N LEU A 114 -22.51 -2.43 -4.02
CA LEU A 114 -21.31 -3.00 -4.61
C LEU A 114 -20.09 -2.10 -4.35
N VAL A 115 -19.03 -2.68 -3.85
CA VAL A 115 -17.71 -2.05 -3.72
C VAL A 115 -16.86 -2.43 -4.92
N LYS A 116 -16.31 -1.44 -5.58
CA LYS A 116 -15.40 -1.63 -6.72
C LYS A 116 -13.96 -1.59 -6.22
N LEU A 117 -13.24 -2.68 -6.45
CA LEU A 117 -11.81 -2.80 -6.14
C LEU A 117 -11.01 -2.80 -7.44
N GLY A 118 -9.99 -1.98 -7.49
CA GLY A 118 -9.13 -1.80 -8.67
C GLY A 118 -9.12 -0.35 -9.15
N ALA A 119 -8.05 0.01 -9.87
CA ALA A 119 -7.88 1.34 -10.37
C ALA A 119 -8.73 1.61 -11.61
N THR A 120 -9.36 2.78 -11.65
CA THR A 120 -10.07 3.29 -12.82
C THR A 120 -9.45 4.61 -13.28
N ASP A 121 -9.58 4.92 -14.58
CA ASP A 121 -9.27 6.24 -15.12
C ASP A 121 -10.35 7.28 -14.71
N GLU A 122 -10.14 8.52 -15.10
CA GLU A 122 -11.10 9.63 -14.84
C GLU A 122 -12.50 9.38 -15.43
N LYS A 123 -12.62 8.47 -16.37
CA LYS A 123 -13.89 8.07 -17.01
C LYS A 123 -14.47 6.78 -16.39
N GLY A 124 -13.91 6.29 -15.28
CA GLY A 124 -14.34 5.08 -14.59
C GLY A 124 -13.99 3.77 -15.31
N ARG A 125 -13.07 3.79 -16.29
CA ARG A 125 -12.67 2.57 -17.01
C ARG A 125 -11.53 1.87 -16.26
N PRO A 126 -11.55 0.52 -16.17
CA PRO A 126 -10.49 -0.22 -15.49
C PRO A 126 -9.11 0.06 -16.09
N LEU A 127 -8.14 0.42 -15.27
CA LEU A 127 -6.76 0.63 -15.70
C LEU A 127 -6.01 -0.69 -15.94
N ASN A 128 -6.39 -1.77 -15.26
CA ASN A 128 -5.70 -3.07 -15.32
C ASN A 128 -6.52 -4.19 -15.93
N GLY A 129 -7.65 -3.89 -16.52
CA GLY A 129 -8.54 -4.90 -17.11
C GLY A 129 -9.41 -5.67 -16.12
N ALA A 130 -9.29 -5.44 -14.82
CA ALA A 130 -10.10 -6.09 -13.80
C ALA A 130 -10.48 -5.10 -12.68
N VAL A 131 -11.64 -4.48 -12.80
CA VAL A 131 -12.35 -3.99 -11.61
C VAL A 131 -13.17 -5.15 -11.07
N ARG A 132 -12.91 -5.55 -9.85
CA ARG A 132 -13.69 -6.56 -9.15
C ARG A 132 -14.81 -5.87 -8.39
N GLU A 133 -16.04 -6.24 -8.67
CA GLU A 133 -17.20 -5.80 -7.90
C GLU A 133 -17.51 -6.82 -6.81
N ILE A 134 -17.66 -6.36 -5.58
CA ILE A 134 -17.93 -7.19 -4.40
C ILE A 134 -19.13 -6.60 -3.68
N ASN A 135 -20.02 -7.47 -3.22
CA ASN A 135 -21.11 -7.05 -2.35
C ASN A 135 -20.55 -6.33 -1.12
N ALA A 136 -21.13 -5.18 -0.76
CA ALA A 136 -20.60 -4.32 0.29
C ALA A 136 -20.60 -5.00 1.67
N HIS A 137 -21.60 -5.82 1.99
CA HIS A 137 -21.61 -6.59 3.24
C HIS A 137 -20.51 -7.64 3.27
N ALA A 138 -20.25 -8.33 2.15
CA ALA A 138 -19.15 -9.26 2.02
C ALA A 138 -17.80 -8.55 2.16
N TYR A 139 -17.66 -7.36 1.58
CA TYR A 139 -16.46 -6.54 1.71
C TYR A 139 -16.18 -6.14 3.17
N CYS A 140 -17.20 -5.70 3.91
CA CYS A 140 -17.09 -5.43 5.34
C CYS A 140 -16.62 -6.67 6.12
N SER A 141 -17.12 -7.85 5.75
CA SER A 141 -16.76 -9.11 6.41
C SER A 141 -15.30 -9.51 6.19
N TRP A 142 -14.65 -9.06 5.10
CA TRP A 142 -13.22 -9.26 4.89
C TRP A 142 -12.37 -8.64 5.99
N PHE A 143 -12.84 -7.56 6.59
CA PHE A 143 -12.18 -6.86 7.70
C PHE A 143 -12.76 -7.23 9.06
N ASN A 144 -13.34 -8.44 9.17
CA ASN A 144 -13.92 -8.98 10.41
C ASN A 144 -15.05 -8.12 11.00
N PHE A 145 -15.87 -7.48 10.17
CA PHE A 145 -17.08 -6.83 10.58
C PHE A 145 -18.28 -7.72 10.26
N ASN A 146 -18.84 -8.40 11.26
CA ASN A 146 -20.05 -9.19 11.09
C ASN A 146 -21.27 -8.27 10.84
N SER A 147 -22.40 -8.86 10.44
CA SER A 147 -23.60 -8.09 10.05
C SER A 147 -24.11 -7.14 11.14
N ALA A 148 -23.98 -7.48 12.42
CA ALA A 148 -24.39 -6.61 13.52
C ALA A 148 -23.42 -5.45 13.71
N GLU A 149 -22.12 -5.71 13.57
CA GLU A 149 -21.07 -4.69 13.72
C GLU A 149 -21.10 -3.66 12.60
N GLN A 150 -21.48 -4.06 11.39
CA GLN A 150 -21.54 -3.18 10.23
C GLN A 150 -22.45 -1.96 10.43
N ASN A 151 -23.42 -2.05 11.34
CA ASN A 151 -24.34 -0.97 11.70
C ASN A 151 -23.84 -0.08 12.84
N LYS A 152 -22.69 -0.39 13.45
CA LYS A 152 -22.08 0.47 14.47
C LYS A 152 -21.62 1.79 13.87
N LYS A 153 -21.87 2.89 14.58
CA LYS A 153 -21.32 4.20 14.23
C LYS A 153 -19.83 4.26 14.50
N ILE A 154 -19.11 5.00 13.67
CA ILE A 154 -17.66 5.18 13.82
C ILE A 154 -17.28 5.81 15.17
N SER A 155 -18.13 6.68 15.72
CA SER A 155 -17.94 7.32 17.01
C SER A 155 -17.73 6.36 18.18
N VAL A 156 -18.33 5.15 18.10
CA VAL A 156 -18.28 4.16 19.20
C VAL A 156 -17.26 3.04 18.96
N LEU A 157 -16.48 3.11 17.89
CA LEU A 157 -15.50 2.08 17.56
C LEU A 157 -14.27 2.14 18.47
N SER A 158 -13.79 0.95 18.85
CA SER A 158 -12.48 0.78 19.50
C SER A 158 -11.33 1.15 18.53
N GLY A 159 -10.11 1.30 19.06
CA GLY A 159 -8.92 1.54 18.25
C GLY A 159 -8.69 0.44 17.21
N GLY A 160 -8.83 -0.82 17.62
CA GLY A 160 -8.70 -1.97 16.71
C GLY A 160 -9.75 -1.99 15.60
N GLU A 161 -11.02 -1.68 15.94
CA GLU A 161 -12.07 -1.57 14.93
C GLU A 161 -11.81 -0.43 13.94
N LYS A 162 -11.31 0.72 14.41
CA LYS A 162 -10.91 1.84 13.54
C LYS A 162 -9.75 1.47 12.62
N ASN A 163 -8.78 0.70 13.11
CA ASN A 163 -7.67 0.22 12.27
C ASN A 163 -8.18 -0.70 11.15
N ARG A 164 -9.09 -1.65 11.46
CA ARG A 164 -9.72 -2.50 10.44
C ARG A 164 -10.52 -1.71 9.42
N LEU A 165 -11.26 -0.69 9.89
CA LEU A 165 -12.03 0.20 9.02
C LEU A 165 -11.12 1.00 8.07
N ASN A 166 -10.05 1.58 8.59
CA ASN A 166 -9.06 2.30 7.78
C ASN A 166 -8.42 1.38 6.74
N MET A 167 -8.13 0.13 7.12
CA MET A 167 -7.62 -0.87 6.19
C MET A 167 -8.60 -1.14 5.05
N GLY A 168 -9.88 -1.29 5.35
CA GLY A 168 -10.92 -1.44 4.33
C GLY A 168 -11.02 -0.24 3.39
N LEU A 169 -10.96 0.98 3.92
CA LEU A 169 -10.93 2.20 3.10
C LEU A 169 -9.71 2.24 2.20
N MET A 170 -8.56 1.92 2.74
CA MET A 170 -7.30 1.87 2.01
C MET A 170 -7.37 0.97 0.78
N PHE A 171 -7.85 -0.27 0.94
CA PHE A 171 -8.00 -1.19 -0.19
C PHE A 171 -9.06 -0.74 -1.21
N LYS A 172 -10.12 -0.10 -0.75
CA LYS A 172 -11.14 0.46 -1.62
C LYS A 172 -10.63 1.63 -2.46
N GLU A 173 -9.83 2.50 -1.85
CA GLU A 173 -9.26 3.68 -2.50
C GLU A 173 -7.92 3.39 -3.19
N ALA A 174 -7.37 2.18 -2.99
CA ALA A 174 -6.12 1.77 -3.58
C ALA A 174 -6.19 1.90 -5.10
N GLY A 175 -5.11 2.42 -5.64
CA GLY A 175 -4.89 2.40 -7.09
C GLY A 175 -4.57 0.97 -7.57
N ASN A 176 -3.53 0.84 -8.37
CA ASN A 176 -3.02 -0.46 -8.82
C ASN A 176 -1.62 -0.79 -8.27
N VAL A 177 -1.04 0.13 -7.49
CA VAL A 177 0.17 -0.09 -6.71
C VAL A 177 -0.03 0.46 -5.30
N LEU A 178 0.15 -0.40 -4.30
CA LEU A 178 -0.08 -0.11 -2.90
C LEU A 178 1.21 -0.23 -2.11
N LEU A 179 1.59 0.81 -1.38
CA LEU A 179 2.73 0.82 -0.45
C LEU A 179 2.23 0.75 0.99
N LEU A 180 2.60 -0.31 1.71
CA LEU A 180 2.24 -0.58 3.10
C LEU A 180 3.49 -0.52 3.98
N ASP A 181 3.55 0.42 4.91
CA ASP A 181 4.65 0.54 5.86
C ASP A 181 4.23 0.00 7.23
N GLU A 182 4.82 -1.14 7.63
CA GLU A 182 4.55 -1.86 8.88
C GLU A 182 3.05 -2.07 9.17
N PRO A 183 2.28 -2.62 8.22
CA PRO A 183 0.82 -2.70 8.34
C PRO A 183 0.34 -3.67 9.40
N THR A 184 1.21 -4.57 9.89
CA THR A 184 0.87 -5.58 10.92
C THR A 184 1.11 -5.09 12.34
N ASN A 185 1.73 -3.93 12.54
CA ASN A 185 1.95 -3.38 13.86
C ASN A 185 0.61 -3.17 14.60
N ASP A 186 0.56 -3.61 15.84
CA ASP A 186 -0.62 -3.49 16.71
C ASP A 186 -1.88 -4.22 16.21
N LEU A 187 -1.75 -5.12 15.24
CA LEU A 187 -2.86 -5.96 14.76
C LEU A 187 -2.94 -7.27 15.54
N ASP A 188 -4.17 -7.68 15.85
CA ASP A 188 -4.44 -9.05 16.31
C ASP A 188 -4.32 -10.06 15.15
N ILE A 189 -4.28 -11.35 15.50
CA ILE A 189 -4.10 -12.45 14.54
C ILE A 189 -5.24 -12.46 13.50
N SER A 190 -6.47 -12.18 13.92
CA SER A 190 -7.62 -12.21 13.02
C SER A 190 -7.59 -11.08 12.01
N THR A 191 -7.17 -9.90 12.43
CA THR A 191 -7.00 -8.73 11.56
C THR A 191 -5.82 -8.92 10.61
N THR A 192 -4.72 -9.51 11.07
CA THR A 192 -3.58 -9.87 10.21
C THR A 192 -4.00 -10.82 9.09
N ARG A 193 -4.81 -11.85 9.40
CA ARG A 193 -5.35 -12.75 8.36
C ARG A 193 -6.24 -12.04 7.35
N SER A 194 -7.08 -11.11 7.81
CA SER A 194 -7.89 -10.29 6.90
C SER A 194 -7.04 -9.44 5.96
N LEU A 195 -5.93 -8.91 6.47
CA LEU A 195 -4.95 -8.18 5.66
C LEU A 195 -4.29 -9.10 4.61
N GLU A 196 -3.88 -10.30 5.01
CA GLU A 196 -3.31 -11.31 4.08
C GLU A 196 -4.30 -11.64 2.96
N GLU A 197 -5.57 -11.90 3.28
CA GLU A 197 -6.60 -12.18 2.30
C GLU A 197 -6.84 -11.00 1.36
N ALA A 198 -6.87 -9.77 1.89
CA ALA A 198 -7.04 -8.57 1.09
C ALA A 198 -5.85 -8.36 0.13
N ILE A 199 -4.61 -8.57 0.57
CA ILE A 199 -3.41 -8.49 -0.28
C ILE A 199 -3.46 -9.56 -1.37
N ASN A 200 -3.77 -10.81 -1.02
CA ASN A 200 -3.85 -11.92 -1.98
C ASN A 200 -4.96 -11.74 -3.02
N SER A 201 -6.01 -10.99 -2.68
CA SER A 201 -7.12 -10.68 -3.57
C SER A 201 -6.94 -9.37 -4.35
N PHE A 202 -5.87 -8.63 -4.08
CA PHE A 202 -5.61 -7.34 -4.71
C PHE A 202 -5.14 -7.52 -6.16
N ALA A 203 -5.84 -6.87 -7.09
CA ALA A 203 -5.58 -6.98 -8.53
C ALA A 203 -4.50 -5.98 -9.00
N GLY A 204 -3.38 -5.90 -8.30
CA GLY A 204 -2.30 -4.96 -8.60
C GLY A 204 -0.99 -5.40 -7.97
N VAL A 205 -0.13 -4.44 -7.74
CA VAL A 205 1.17 -4.63 -7.09
C VAL A 205 1.11 -4.11 -5.65
N VAL A 206 1.64 -4.88 -4.71
CA VAL A 206 1.77 -4.47 -3.30
C VAL A 206 3.23 -4.54 -2.90
N LEU A 207 3.72 -3.46 -2.32
CA LEU A 207 5.02 -3.42 -1.63
C LEU A 207 4.76 -3.27 -0.14
N VAL A 208 5.38 -4.12 0.66
CA VAL A 208 5.16 -4.18 2.11
C VAL A 208 6.48 -4.12 2.84
N ILE A 209 6.66 -3.12 3.69
CA ILE A 209 7.71 -3.10 4.71
C ILE A 209 7.15 -3.81 5.94
N SER A 210 7.82 -4.86 6.41
CA SER A 210 7.45 -5.55 7.64
C SER A 210 8.63 -6.27 8.28
N HIS A 211 8.61 -6.35 9.61
CA HIS A 211 9.51 -7.20 10.40
C HIS A 211 8.92 -8.58 10.68
N ASP A 212 7.64 -8.78 10.39
CA ASP A 212 6.96 -10.05 10.54
C ASP A 212 7.27 -10.99 9.36
N ARG A 213 8.27 -11.86 9.56
CA ARG A 213 8.69 -12.83 8.53
C ARG A 213 7.59 -13.82 8.18
N TYR A 214 6.79 -14.26 9.15
CA TYR A 214 5.69 -15.21 8.89
C TYR A 214 4.60 -14.58 8.02
N PHE A 215 4.32 -13.31 8.23
CA PHE A 215 3.42 -12.56 7.38
C PHE A 215 3.96 -12.44 5.95
N LEU A 216 5.22 -12.01 5.79
CA LEU A 216 5.84 -11.87 4.47
C LEU A 216 5.93 -13.20 3.71
N ASP A 217 6.29 -14.30 4.38
CA ASP A 217 6.38 -15.64 3.77
C ASP A 217 5.04 -16.12 3.19
N ARG A 218 3.91 -15.65 3.75
CA ARG A 218 2.57 -16.04 3.28
C ARG A 218 2.07 -15.23 2.11
N ILE A 219 2.56 -14.02 1.90
CA ILE A 219 2.01 -13.11 0.89
C ILE A 219 2.97 -12.75 -0.22
N CYS A 220 4.29 -12.76 0.02
CA CYS A 220 5.25 -12.21 -0.92
C CYS A 220 5.60 -13.17 -2.05
N THR A 221 5.70 -12.61 -3.26
CA THR A 221 6.27 -13.27 -4.43
C THR A 221 7.75 -12.95 -4.59
N HIS A 222 8.21 -11.80 -4.06
CA HIS A 222 9.57 -11.28 -4.14
C HIS A 222 9.96 -10.63 -2.82
N ILE A 223 11.26 -10.59 -2.55
CA ILE A 223 11.82 -9.92 -1.37
C ILE A 223 12.91 -8.94 -1.81
N LEU A 224 12.84 -7.73 -1.31
CA LEU A 224 13.89 -6.73 -1.37
C LEU A 224 14.53 -6.61 0.03
N ALA A 225 15.72 -7.17 0.20
CA ALA A 225 16.39 -7.23 1.49
C ALA A 225 17.44 -6.14 1.62
N PHE A 226 17.27 -5.26 2.60
CA PHE A 226 18.27 -4.28 3.03
C PHE A 226 19.22 -4.94 4.04
N GLU A 227 20.49 -4.99 3.72
CA GLU A 227 21.52 -5.56 4.58
C GLU A 227 22.29 -4.47 5.35
N ASN A 228 23.09 -4.88 6.34
CA ASN A 228 23.78 -3.95 7.26
C ASN A 228 24.84 -3.05 6.60
N ASN A 229 25.24 -3.31 5.37
CA ASN A 229 26.34 -2.62 4.68
C ASN A 229 25.85 -1.73 3.53
N SER A 230 24.63 -1.18 3.61
CA SER A 230 24.01 -0.44 2.51
C SER A 230 23.83 -1.27 1.23
N GLU A 231 23.99 -2.58 1.33
CA GLU A 231 23.63 -3.52 0.25
C GLU A 231 22.14 -3.80 0.29
N VAL A 232 21.54 -3.83 -0.89
CA VAL A 232 20.14 -4.23 -1.08
C VAL A 232 20.11 -5.36 -2.10
N LYS A 233 19.48 -6.46 -1.74
CA LYS A 233 19.35 -7.65 -2.60
C LYS A 233 17.89 -7.82 -3.04
N TRP A 234 17.76 -8.05 -4.33
CA TRP A 234 16.48 -8.35 -5.01
C TRP A 234 16.32 -9.84 -5.26
#